data_0430856fc1df6a0507ff6d847a388500
#
_entry.id   0430856fc1df6a0507ff6d847a388500
#
_cell.length_a   1.000
_cell.length_b   1.000
_cell.length_c   1.000
_cell.angle_alpha   90.00
_cell.angle_beta   90.00
_cell.angle_gamma   90.00
#
_symmetry.space_group_name_H-M   'P 1'
#
loop_
_entity.id
_entity.type
_entity.pdbx_description
1 polymer ?
#
loop_
_entity_poly.entity_id
_entity_poly.type
_entity_poly.pdbx_seq_one_letter_code
_entity_poly.pdbx_strand_id
1 'polypeptide(L)'
;MNLKTYFSHNLLILLALVFFACDQSAPRKGWTLNDQEYLEIPGLSVLAFHNFYPGGKQGGIELIQHGDRIATNGFIRMDRVAGRRLPYPERAEREIDQNNLMIKAQVNEVDFDFKYTVRVWPDGQNIRLAIDLDKPIPAEWENKLHFAIEFYPPLYFGKSYQIGENFGIIPRQAIGPMKADENGNLEPPIMGQGKVLTLAGEDPMRKVVIESLKEDLVLMDERNYSDRGWIWVRSTIPAGVTENAVEWSIRPNIITGWERNPMIAVSQVGYHPEQIKQA
;
A
#
# COMPACT_ATOMS: atom_id res chain seq x y z
N MET A 1 58.42 -18.04 22.24
CA MET A 1 57.40 -18.09 21.18
C MET A 1 56.06 -17.81 21.82
N ASN A 2 55.51 -16.61 21.61
CA ASN A 2 54.48 -16.02 22.45
C ASN A 2 53.07 -16.54 22.11
N LEU A 3 52.48 -17.27 23.04
CA LEU A 3 51.09 -17.81 22.94
C LEU A 3 49.96 -16.74 22.93
N LYS A 4 50.31 -15.49 23.17
CA LYS A 4 49.33 -14.38 23.25
C LYS A 4 48.87 -13.84 21.89
N THR A 5 49.60 -14.13 20.81
CA THR A 5 49.27 -13.57 19.48
C THR A 5 48.26 -14.42 18.70
N TYR A 6 48.12 -15.70 19.05
CA TYR A 6 47.16 -16.61 18.37
C TYR A 6 45.72 -16.48 18.83
N PHE A 7 45.49 -15.97 20.05
CA PHE A 7 44.13 -15.81 20.57
C PHE A 7 43.41 -14.55 20.03
N SER A 8 44.17 -13.56 19.59
CA SER A 8 43.61 -12.31 19.08
C SER A 8 43.06 -12.42 17.65
N HIS A 9 43.66 -13.26 16.80
CA HIS A 9 43.25 -13.40 15.40
C HIS A 9 42.04 -14.32 15.23
N ASN A 10 41.87 -15.32 16.06
CA ASN A 10 40.69 -16.21 16.02
C ASN A 10 39.42 -15.55 16.59
N LEU A 11 39.56 -14.60 17.51
CA LEU A 11 38.41 -13.85 18.05
C LEU A 11 37.87 -12.82 17.05
N LEU A 12 38.75 -12.22 16.22
CA LEU A 12 38.37 -11.29 15.17
C LEU A 12 37.67 -11.99 13.98
N ILE A 13 38.05 -13.22 13.66
CA ILE A 13 37.41 -14.03 12.60
C ILE A 13 36.02 -14.52 13.06
N LEU A 14 35.86 -14.82 14.35
CA LEU A 14 34.57 -15.24 14.91
C LEU A 14 33.58 -14.06 15.00
N LEU A 15 34.07 -12.84 15.23
CA LEU A 15 33.21 -11.63 15.25
C LEU A 15 32.78 -11.19 13.84
N ALA A 16 33.59 -11.46 12.82
CA ALA A 16 33.26 -11.15 11.42
C ALA A 16 32.19 -12.10 10.82
N LEU A 17 32.01 -13.30 11.38
CA LEU A 17 31.01 -14.27 10.92
C LEU A 17 29.60 -14.00 11.50
N VAL A 18 29.46 -13.15 12.50
CA VAL A 18 28.16 -12.83 13.12
C VAL A 18 27.43 -11.70 12.39
N PHE A 19 28.09 -10.94 11.50
CA PHE A 19 27.45 -9.86 10.74
C PHE A 19 26.91 -10.25 9.37
N PHE A 20 27.01 -11.49 8.94
CA PHE A 20 26.22 -12.07 7.88
C PHE A 20 24.99 -12.79 8.46
N ALA A 21 24.24 -12.10 9.33
CA ALA A 21 22.85 -12.46 9.56
C ALA A 21 22.10 -12.14 8.26
N CYS A 22 22.01 -13.14 7.42
CA CYS A 22 21.17 -13.20 6.25
C CYS A 22 19.80 -12.65 6.63
N ASP A 23 19.36 -11.63 5.94
CA ASP A 23 17.96 -11.23 5.89
C ASP A 23 17.19 -12.43 5.32
N GLN A 24 16.85 -13.39 6.19
CA GLN A 24 16.03 -14.53 5.81
C GLN A 24 14.61 -14.00 5.72
N SER A 25 14.27 -13.47 4.54
CA SER A 25 12.87 -13.26 4.19
C SER A 25 12.09 -14.53 4.52
N ALA A 26 11.00 -14.39 5.27
CA ALA A 26 10.13 -15.50 5.65
C ALA A 26 9.71 -16.31 4.41
N PRO A 27 9.56 -17.64 4.51
CA PRO A 27 9.28 -18.47 3.34
C PRO A 27 8.02 -17.98 2.61
N ARG A 28 8.15 -17.74 1.32
CA ARG A 28 7.10 -17.28 0.38
C ARG A 28 6.09 -18.37 0.04
N LYS A 29 5.85 -19.29 0.96
CA LYS A 29 5.07 -20.50 0.76
C LYS A 29 3.64 -20.18 0.34
N GLY A 30 3.28 -20.65 -0.85
CA GLY A 30 1.92 -20.54 -1.39
C GLY A 30 1.68 -19.33 -2.30
N TRP A 31 2.57 -18.36 -2.37
CA TRP A 31 2.46 -17.23 -3.29
C TRP A 31 2.85 -17.62 -4.72
N THR A 32 2.10 -17.11 -5.68
CA THR A 32 2.37 -17.25 -7.12
C THR A 32 2.16 -15.91 -7.82
N LEU A 33 2.75 -15.76 -9.00
CA LEU A 33 2.37 -14.75 -9.98
C LEU A 33 1.47 -15.42 -11.01
N ASN A 34 0.24 -14.93 -11.16
CA ASN A 34 -0.69 -15.48 -12.17
C ASN A 34 -0.42 -14.89 -13.56
N ASP A 35 -1.16 -15.37 -14.58
CA ASP A 35 -1.01 -14.94 -15.98
C ASP A 35 -1.34 -13.44 -16.20
N GLN A 36 -2.02 -12.80 -15.26
CA GLN A 36 -2.32 -11.37 -15.26
C GLN A 36 -1.32 -10.58 -14.42
N GLU A 37 -0.25 -11.24 -13.97
CA GLU A 37 0.83 -10.65 -13.16
C GLU A 37 0.37 -10.11 -11.80
N TYR A 38 -0.63 -10.74 -11.19
CA TYR A 38 -0.97 -10.54 -9.79
C TYR A 38 -0.13 -11.47 -8.92
N LEU A 39 0.30 -10.97 -7.78
CA LEU A 39 0.73 -11.82 -6.67
C LEU A 39 -0.51 -12.43 -6.03
N GLU A 40 -0.57 -13.75 -6.00
CA GLU A 40 -1.74 -14.48 -5.50
C GLU A 40 -1.39 -15.52 -4.45
N ILE A 41 -2.28 -15.62 -3.47
CA ILE A 41 -2.46 -16.74 -2.57
C ILE A 41 -3.98 -16.95 -2.42
N PRO A 42 -4.50 -18.16 -2.16
CA PRO A 42 -5.94 -18.37 -2.02
C PRO A 42 -6.61 -17.35 -1.09
N GLY A 43 -7.57 -16.60 -1.62
CA GLY A 43 -8.27 -15.53 -0.91
C GLY A 43 -7.64 -14.14 -0.94
N LEU A 44 -6.48 -13.97 -1.58
CA LEU A 44 -5.84 -12.66 -1.70
C LEU A 44 -5.10 -12.52 -3.03
N SER A 45 -5.39 -11.46 -3.76
CA SER A 45 -4.65 -11.04 -4.96
C SER A 45 -4.14 -9.61 -4.77
N VAL A 46 -2.89 -9.37 -5.18
CA VAL A 46 -2.22 -8.08 -5.04
C VAL A 46 -1.59 -7.68 -6.35
N LEU A 47 -1.89 -6.48 -6.77
CA LEU A 47 -1.36 -5.88 -7.99
C LEU A 47 -0.66 -4.55 -7.65
N ALA A 48 0.56 -4.36 -8.13
CA ALA A 48 1.14 -3.03 -8.30
C ALA A 48 1.11 -2.67 -9.78
N PHE A 49 0.51 -1.54 -10.11
CA PHE A 49 0.26 -1.16 -11.49
C PHE A 49 0.57 0.31 -11.76
N HIS A 50 0.76 0.62 -13.02
CA HIS A 50 1.09 1.95 -13.51
C HIS A 50 0.13 2.41 -14.61
N ASN A 51 -0.98 1.70 -14.83
CA ASN A 51 -1.84 1.91 -15.97
C ASN A 51 -2.82 3.05 -15.77
N PHE A 52 -3.09 3.72 -16.87
CA PHE A 52 -4.18 4.67 -16.99
C PHE A 52 -5.40 3.94 -17.53
N TYR A 53 -6.49 3.94 -16.80
CA TYR A 53 -7.77 3.55 -17.38
C TYR A 53 -8.29 4.71 -18.24
N PRO A 54 -9.04 4.42 -19.31
CA PRO A 54 -9.76 5.47 -20.02
C PRO A 54 -10.61 6.28 -19.04
N GLY A 55 -10.29 7.57 -18.88
CA GLY A 55 -10.99 8.48 -17.97
C GLY A 55 -10.42 8.62 -16.55
N GLY A 56 -9.31 7.95 -16.21
CA GLY A 56 -8.66 8.11 -14.91
C GLY A 56 -7.25 7.59 -14.87
N LYS A 57 -6.38 8.28 -14.14
CA LYS A 57 -5.03 7.81 -13.86
C LYS A 57 -5.07 7.07 -12.53
N GLN A 58 -4.77 5.78 -12.54
CA GLN A 58 -4.63 4.97 -11.36
C GLN A 58 -3.25 4.32 -11.40
N GLY A 59 -2.44 4.62 -10.41
CA GLY A 59 -1.15 4.02 -10.18
C GLY A 59 -1.07 3.52 -8.74
N GLY A 60 -0.15 2.61 -8.45
CA GLY A 60 0.13 2.15 -7.11
C GLY A 60 -0.25 0.71 -6.86
N ILE A 61 -0.96 0.44 -5.77
CA ILE A 61 -1.31 -0.91 -5.34
C ILE A 61 -2.83 -1.13 -5.33
N GLU A 62 -3.24 -2.36 -5.66
CA GLU A 62 -4.60 -2.85 -5.50
C GLU A 62 -4.60 -4.11 -4.66
N LEU A 63 -5.48 -4.18 -3.67
CA LEU A 63 -5.68 -5.34 -2.81
C LEU A 63 -7.08 -5.91 -3.04
N ILE A 64 -7.14 -7.19 -3.44
CA ILE A 64 -8.39 -7.93 -3.62
C ILE A 64 -8.41 -9.05 -2.58
N GLN A 65 -9.25 -8.92 -1.55
CA GLN A 65 -9.38 -9.87 -0.46
C GLN A 65 -10.73 -10.58 -0.58
N HIS A 66 -10.70 -11.92 -0.60
CA HIS A 66 -11.90 -12.76 -0.71
C HIS A 66 -12.83 -12.34 -1.87
N GLY A 67 -12.21 -11.97 -3.00
CA GLY A 67 -12.92 -11.57 -4.21
C GLY A 67 -13.39 -10.12 -4.28
N ASP A 68 -13.24 -9.33 -3.21
CA ASP A 68 -13.59 -7.91 -3.18
C ASP A 68 -12.34 -7.02 -3.18
N ARG A 69 -12.35 -5.98 -4.01
CA ARG A 69 -11.33 -4.94 -3.97
C ARG A 69 -11.49 -4.12 -2.70
N ILE A 70 -10.57 -4.31 -1.75
CA ILE A 70 -10.63 -3.63 -0.46
C ILE A 70 -9.86 -2.31 -0.44
N ALA A 71 -8.78 -2.22 -1.23
CA ALA A 71 -7.94 -1.03 -1.33
C ALA A 71 -7.40 -0.84 -2.75
N THR A 72 -7.09 0.40 -3.09
CA THR A 72 -6.55 0.82 -4.39
C THR A 72 -5.75 2.12 -4.27
N ASN A 73 -5.28 2.68 -5.41
CA ASN A 73 -4.71 4.02 -5.55
C ASN A 73 -3.48 4.30 -4.67
N GLY A 74 -2.62 3.33 -4.42
CA GLY A 74 -1.37 3.56 -3.69
C GLY A 74 -0.40 4.44 -4.50
N PHE A 75 -0.38 5.75 -4.24
CA PHE A 75 0.50 6.70 -4.92
C PHE A 75 0.93 7.86 -4.02
N ILE A 76 1.93 8.62 -4.48
CA ILE A 76 2.42 9.78 -3.76
C ILE A 76 1.43 10.94 -3.92
N ARG A 77 1.12 11.59 -2.79
CA ARG A 77 0.27 12.76 -2.71
C ARG A 77 1.00 13.90 -2.03
N MET A 78 0.72 15.10 -2.49
CA MET A 78 1.17 16.34 -1.85
C MET A 78 -0.02 17.00 -1.17
N ASP A 79 0.16 17.46 0.06
CA ASP A 79 -0.81 18.33 0.71
C ASP A 79 -1.01 19.59 -0.13
N ARG A 80 -2.23 20.11 -0.15
CA ARG A 80 -2.54 21.29 -0.95
C ARG A 80 -1.69 22.47 -0.50
N VAL A 81 -0.89 23.00 -1.41
CA VAL A 81 -0.15 24.24 -1.23
C VAL A 81 -0.77 25.29 -2.14
N ALA A 82 -1.13 26.43 -1.59
CA ALA A 82 -1.75 27.51 -2.37
C ALA A 82 -0.91 27.82 -3.63
N GLY A 83 -1.58 27.85 -4.78
CA GLY A 83 -0.95 28.13 -6.06
C GLY A 83 -0.18 26.97 -6.72
N ARG A 84 -0.12 25.77 -6.11
CA ARG A 84 0.50 24.59 -6.72
C ARG A 84 -0.54 23.60 -7.26
N ARG A 85 -0.22 23.05 -8.43
CA ARG A 85 -0.92 21.87 -8.95
C ARG A 85 -0.60 20.65 -8.09
N LEU A 86 -1.58 19.77 -7.93
CA LEU A 86 -1.33 18.44 -7.36
C LEU A 86 -0.48 17.63 -8.34
N PRO A 87 0.40 16.74 -7.84
CA PRO A 87 1.14 15.80 -8.68
C PRO A 87 0.18 15.05 -9.60
N TYR A 88 0.58 14.94 -10.85
CA TYR A 88 -0.18 14.21 -11.84
C TYR A 88 0.76 13.24 -12.54
N PRO A 89 0.77 11.95 -12.14
CA PRO A 89 1.68 10.99 -12.68
C PRO A 89 1.48 10.83 -14.18
N GLU A 90 2.56 10.92 -14.93
CA GLU A 90 2.59 10.47 -16.29
C GLU A 90 3.04 9.02 -16.38
N ARG A 91 3.45 8.60 -17.51
CA ARG A 91 3.81 7.24 -17.86
C ARG A 91 4.68 6.55 -16.79
N ALA A 92 4.33 5.32 -16.46
CA ALA A 92 5.12 4.47 -15.60
C ALA A 92 5.58 3.22 -16.34
N GLU A 93 6.66 2.62 -15.84
CA GLU A 93 7.16 1.32 -16.29
C GLU A 93 6.89 0.29 -15.21
N ARG A 94 6.64 -0.96 -15.65
CA ARG A 94 6.38 -2.08 -14.75
C ARG A 94 7.37 -3.19 -15.04
N GLU A 95 7.99 -3.70 -13.99
CA GLU A 95 8.94 -4.81 -14.04
C GLU A 95 8.45 -5.93 -13.12
N ILE A 96 8.51 -7.16 -13.59
CA ILE A 96 8.18 -8.36 -12.83
C ILE A 96 9.43 -9.18 -12.60
N ASP A 97 9.83 -9.33 -11.35
CA ASP A 97 10.85 -10.27 -10.93
C ASP A 97 10.20 -11.58 -10.49
N GLN A 98 10.11 -12.52 -11.42
CA GLN A 98 9.50 -13.83 -11.20
C GLN A 98 10.22 -14.65 -10.14
N ASN A 99 11.56 -14.55 -10.06
CA ASN A 99 12.35 -15.32 -9.11
C ASN A 99 12.12 -14.85 -7.68
N ASN A 100 11.93 -13.56 -7.51
CA ASN A 100 11.70 -12.94 -6.21
C ASN A 100 10.22 -12.67 -5.93
N LEU A 101 9.31 -13.03 -6.83
CA LEU A 101 7.88 -12.72 -6.74
C LEU A 101 7.65 -11.24 -6.42
N MET A 102 8.41 -10.35 -7.08
CA MET A 102 8.35 -8.92 -6.82
C MET A 102 7.80 -8.18 -8.03
N ILE A 103 6.86 -7.30 -7.78
CA ILE A 103 6.33 -6.35 -8.77
C ILE A 103 6.94 -4.98 -8.46
N LYS A 104 7.51 -4.33 -9.48
CA LYS A 104 8.01 -2.96 -9.40
C LYS A 104 7.22 -2.11 -10.39
N ALA A 105 6.64 -1.02 -9.93
CA ALA A 105 5.96 -0.05 -10.77
C ALA A 105 6.62 1.31 -10.61
N GLN A 106 7.30 1.78 -11.66
CA GLN A 106 7.94 3.10 -11.66
C GLN A 106 6.95 4.14 -12.16
N VAL A 107 6.79 5.20 -11.40
CA VAL A 107 5.90 6.33 -11.69
C VAL A 107 6.73 7.59 -11.91
N ASN A 108 6.43 8.33 -12.97
CA ASN A 108 7.08 9.59 -13.30
C ASN A 108 6.15 10.77 -12.98
N GLU A 109 6.56 11.59 -12.02
CA GLU A 109 5.86 12.82 -11.63
C GLU A 109 6.47 14.01 -12.40
N VAL A 110 6.04 14.21 -13.64
CA VAL A 110 6.64 15.17 -14.57
C VAL A 110 6.60 16.61 -14.05
N ASP A 111 5.49 17.00 -13.43
CA ASP A 111 5.31 18.37 -12.91
C ASP A 111 6.27 18.69 -11.74
N PHE A 112 6.84 17.68 -11.11
CA PHE A 112 7.73 17.79 -9.96
C PHE A 112 9.15 17.31 -10.25
N ASP A 113 9.39 16.88 -11.48
CA ASP A 113 10.70 16.38 -11.93
C ASP A 113 11.28 15.32 -10.99
N PHE A 114 10.48 14.36 -10.55
CA PHE A 114 10.98 13.20 -9.83
C PHE A 114 10.23 11.91 -10.22
N LYS A 115 10.87 10.78 -9.95
CA LYS A 115 10.31 9.46 -10.12
C LYS A 115 10.30 8.73 -8.80
N TYR A 116 9.34 7.83 -8.67
CA TYR A 116 9.34 6.89 -7.57
C TYR A 116 8.99 5.49 -8.06
N THR A 117 9.44 4.50 -7.32
CA THR A 117 9.13 3.09 -7.59
C THR A 117 8.35 2.51 -6.44
N VAL A 118 7.19 1.96 -6.75
CA VAL A 118 6.42 1.12 -5.83
C VAL A 118 6.92 -0.31 -5.99
N ARG A 119 7.45 -0.90 -4.92
CA ARG A 119 7.83 -2.33 -4.88
C ARG A 119 6.86 -3.09 -3.99
N VAL A 120 6.39 -4.24 -4.49
CA VAL A 120 5.48 -5.12 -3.75
C VAL A 120 5.97 -6.55 -3.87
N TRP A 121 6.10 -7.23 -2.73
CA TRP A 121 6.54 -8.63 -2.68
C TRP A 121 5.94 -9.35 -1.47
N PRO A 122 5.84 -10.70 -1.51
CA PRO A 122 5.38 -11.47 -0.36
C PRO A 122 6.48 -11.62 0.70
N ASP A 123 6.07 -11.56 1.97
CA ASP A 123 6.88 -11.81 3.14
C ASP A 123 6.09 -12.72 4.11
N GLY A 124 6.32 -14.02 4.02
CA GLY A 124 5.47 -15.02 4.67
C GLY A 124 4.04 -14.99 4.13
N GLN A 125 3.08 -14.70 4.99
CA GLN A 125 1.67 -14.44 4.60
C GLN A 125 1.37 -12.95 4.42
N ASN A 126 2.33 -12.08 4.69
CA ASN A 126 2.20 -10.64 4.53
C ASN A 126 2.60 -10.21 3.12
N ILE A 127 2.25 -8.99 2.80
CA ILE A 127 2.73 -8.25 1.65
C ILE A 127 3.65 -7.15 2.18
N ARG A 128 4.85 -7.07 1.63
CA ARG A 128 5.73 -5.92 1.82
C ARG A 128 5.47 -4.94 0.68
N LEU A 129 5.42 -3.68 1.05
CA LEU A 129 5.36 -2.56 0.13
C LEU A 129 6.47 -1.59 0.51
N ALA A 130 7.24 -1.14 -0.48
CA ALA A 130 8.24 -0.08 -0.30
C ALA A 130 8.16 0.94 -1.42
N ILE A 131 8.50 2.18 -1.09
CA ILE A 131 8.59 3.30 -2.02
C ILE A 131 10.04 3.77 -2.05
N ASP A 132 10.64 3.76 -3.23
CA ASP A 132 11.94 4.35 -3.49
C ASP A 132 11.78 5.60 -4.36
N LEU A 133 12.62 6.60 -4.14
CA LEU A 133 12.67 7.82 -4.94
C LEU A 133 13.96 7.86 -5.77
N ASP A 134 13.93 8.42 -6.96
CA ASP A 134 15.13 8.62 -7.79
C ASP A 134 16.07 9.69 -7.22
N LYS A 135 15.52 10.63 -6.44
CA LYS A 135 16.24 11.68 -5.73
C LYS A 135 15.51 12.10 -4.47
N PRO A 136 16.21 12.68 -3.47
CA PRO A 136 15.57 13.20 -2.28
C PRO A 136 14.54 14.28 -2.62
N ILE A 137 13.45 14.31 -1.84
CA ILE A 137 12.46 15.38 -1.98
C ILE A 137 13.06 16.73 -1.60
N PRO A 138 12.66 17.83 -2.27
CA PRO A 138 13.06 19.18 -1.90
C PRO A 138 12.68 19.51 -0.43
N ALA A 139 13.51 20.27 0.25
CA ALA A 139 13.28 20.63 1.67
C ALA A 139 11.95 21.34 1.91
N GLU A 140 11.47 22.13 0.95
CA GLU A 140 10.17 22.80 1.04
C GLU A 140 8.96 21.86 0.97
N TRP A 141 9.19 20.57 0.63
CA TRP A 141 8.15 19.52 0.60
C TRP A 141 8.18 18.65 1.86
N GLU A 142 9.11 18.88 2.74
CA GLU A 142 9.17 18.16 4.02
C GLU A 142 7.83 18.25 4.76
N ASN A 143 7.35 17.11 5.25
CA ASN A 143 6.04 16.94 5.91
C ASN A 143 4.81 17.20 5.01
N LYS A 144 4.98 17.47 3.71
CA LYS A 144 3.87 17.74 2.79
C LYS A 144 3.65 16.64 1.76
N LEU A 145 4.63 15.76 1.60
CA LEU A 145 4.57 14.66 0.63
C LEU A 145 4.31 13.35 1.35
N HIS A 146 3.30 12.61 0.89
CA HIS A 146 2.84 11.38 1.53
C HIS A 146 2.62 10.28 0.49
N PHE A 147 2.93 9.05 0.86
CA PHE A 147 2.40 7.89 0.15
C PHE A 147 1.08 7.48 0.80
N ALA A 148 0.04 7.22 0.00
CA ALA A 148 -1.29 6.89 0.49
C ALA A 148 -1.92 5.73 -0.26
N ILE A 149 -2.68 4.88 0.46
CA ILE A 149 -3.59 3.87 -0.09
C ILE A 149 -5.02 4.25 0.30
N GLU A 150 -5.96 4.00 -0.60
CA GLU A 150 -7.37 4.30 -0.46
C GLU A 150 -8.16 3.02 -0.20
N PHE A 151 -8.81 2.92 0.96
CA PHE A 151 -9.71 1.83 1.31
C PHE A 151 -11.14 2.14 0.91
N TYR A 152 -11.86 1.15 0.37
CA TYR A 152 -13.21 1.29 -0.14
C TYR A 152 -14.26 1.32 0.99
N PRO A 153 -14.83 2.49 1.33
CA PRO A 153 -15.62 2.65 2.54
C PRO A 153 -16.82 1.71 2.69
N PRO A 154 -17.59 1.39 1.62
CA PRO A 154 -18.73 0.49 1.73
C PRO A 154 -18.44 -0.88 2.34
N LEU A 155 -17.21 -1.36 2.20
CA LEU A 155 -16.77 -2.64 2.80
C LEU A 155 -16.46 -2.53 4.29
N TYR A 156 -16.29 -1.30 4.79
CA TYR A 156 -15.86 -0.99 6.15
C TYR A 156 -16.90 -0.25 6.97
N PHE A 157 -18.07 0.09 6.43
CA PHE A 157 -19.14 0.71 7.20
C PHE A 157 -19.56 -0.16 8.40
N GLY A 158 -19.54 0.44 9.60
CA GLY A 158 -19.84 -0.24 10.84
C GLY A 158 -18.74 -1.16 11.36
N LYS A 159 -17.57 -1.22 10.68
CA LYS A 159 -16.41 -2.00 11.11
C LYS A 159 -15.49 -1.17 12.01
N SER A 160 -14.79 -1.87 12.89
CA SER A 160 -13.83 -1.25 13.79
C SER A 160 -12.55 -0.80 13.06
N TYR A 161 -11.91 0.22 13.63
CA TYR A 161 -10.51 0.53 13.36
C TYR A 161 -9.77 0.74 14.68
N GLN A 162 -8.47 0.44 14.66
CA GLN A 162 -7.54 0.76 15.74
C GLN A 162 -6.22 1.20 15.13
N ILE A 163 -5.70 2.33 15.58
CA ILE A 163 -4.40 2.87 15.16
C ILE A 163 -3.75 3.60 16.34
N GLY A 164 -2.57 3.15 16.78
CA GLY A 164 -1.97 3.63 18.02
C GLY A 164 -2.95 3.50 19.19
N GLU A 165 -3.21 4.60 19.88
CA GLU A 165 -4.19 4.68 20.99
C GLU A 165 -5.61 5.01 20.52
N ASN A 166 -5.79 5.33 19.25
CA ASN A 166 -7.10 5.68 18.68
C ASN A 166 -7.83 4.43 18.22
N PHE A 167 -9.11 4.36 18.54
CA PHE A 167 -10.01 3.30 18.07
C PHE A 167 -11.42 3.84 17.86
N GLY A 168 -12.17 3.16 17.02
CA GLY A 168 -13.55 3.55 16.74
C GLY A 168 -14.19 2.64 15.70
N ILE A 169 -15.32 3.09 15.20
CA ILE A 169 -16.08 2.45 14.13
C ILE A 169 -16.13 3.40 12.95
N ILE A 170 -15.92 2.88 11.74
CA ILE A 170 -16.06 3.65 10.51
C ILE A 170 -17.55 3.89 10.25
N PRO A 171 -18.04 5.12 10.41
CA PRO A 171 -19.46 5.41 10.25
C PRO A 171 -19.84 5.45 8.77
N ARG A 172 -21.13 5.24 8.48
CA ARG A 172 -21.65 5.33 7.12
C ARG A 172 -21.50 6.75 6.53
N GLN A 173 -21.70 7.77 7.36
CA GLN A 173 -21.51 9.17 6.97
C GLN A 173 -20.09 9.62 7.32
N ALA A 174 -19.55 10.55 6.54
CA ALA A 174 -18.22 11.11 6.79
C ALA A 174 -18.14 11.77 8.17
N ILE A 175 -16.98 11.64 8.80
CA ILE A 175 -16.72 12.16 10.13
C ILE A 175 -16.51 13.67 10.04
N GLY A 176 -17.21 14.42 10.87
CA GLY A 176 -17.01 15.82 11.21
C GLY A 176 -16.84 16.79 10.05
N PRO A 177 -16.70 18.06 10.33
CA PRO A 177 -16.29 19.02 9.32
C PRO A 177 -14.80 18.87 8.98
N MET A 178 -14.43 19.12 7.72
CA MET A 178 -13.03 19.35 7.35
C MET A 178 -12.51 20.57 8.13
N LYS A 179 -11.25 20.52 8.49
CA LYS A 179 -10.57 21.65 9.18
C LYS A 179 -9.74 22.43 8.16
N ALA A 180 -9.74 23.75 8.29
CA ALA A 180 -8.80 24.57 7.53
C ALA A 180 -7.43 24.57 8.21
N ASP A 181 -6.36 24.40 7.42
CA ASP A 181 -4.99 24.65 7.86
C ASP A 181 -4.76 26.17 8.04
N GLU A 182 -3.54 26.54 8.43
CA GLU A 182 -3.13 27.95 8.62
C GLU A 182 -3.22 28.79 7.33
N ASN A 183 -3.25 28.16 6.16
CA ASN A 183 -3.36 28.77 4.84
C ASN A 183 -4.81 28.76 4.30
N GLY A 184 -5.76 28.25 5.09
CA GLY A 184 -7.15 28.10 4.70
C GLY A 184 -7.46 26.91 3.78
N ASN A 185 -6.51 26.00 3.54
CA ASN A 185 -6.80 24.78 2.81
C ASN A 185 -7.57 23.80 3.70
N LEU A 186 -8.60 23.19 3.15
CA LEU A 186 -9.39 22.22 3.89
C LEU A 186 -8.67 20.87 3.91
N GLU A 187 -8.58 20.26 5.09
CA GLU A 187 -7.99 18.95 5.32
C GLU A 187 -9.03 17.94 5.80
N PRO A 188 -8.94 16.68 5.33
CA PRO A 188 -9.79 15.60 5.83
C PRO A 188 -9.57 15.36 7.32
N PRO A 189 -10.61 14.96 8.08
CA PRO A 189 -10.46 14.59 9.47
C PRO A 189 -9.49 13.42 9.67
N ILE A 190 -8.55 13.59 10.60
CA ILE A 190 -7.67 12.52 11.06
C ILE A 190 -8.43 11.66 12.07
N MET A 191 -8.51 10.34 11.82
CA MET A 191 -9.13 9.35 12.69
C MET A 191 -8.14 8.80 13.73
N GLY A 192 -6.85 8.81 13.42
CA GLY A 192 -5.79 8.41 14.31
C GLY A 192 -4.43 8.31 13.61
N GLN A 193 -3.39 8.09 14.43
CA GLN A 193 -2.01 7.97 13.98
C GLN A 193 -1.25 6.94 14.82
N GLY A 194 -0.30 6.23 14.21
CA GLY A 194 0.57 5.27 14.89
C GLY A 194 1.24 4.29 13.94
N LYS A 195 2.08 3.41 14.48
CA LYS A 195 2.85 2.44 13.67
C LYS A 195 2.00 1.30 13.11
N VAL A 196 0.93 0.93 13.79
CA VAL A 196 0.09 -0.21 13.44
C VAL A 196 -1.36 0.24 13.32
N LEU A 197 -1.96 -0.08 12.18
CA LEU A 197 -3.39 0.08 11.91
C LEU A 197 -4.02 -1.30 11.78
N THR A 198 -5.13 -1.52 12.49
CA THR A 198 -6.04 -2.65 12.27
C THR A 198 -7.38 -2.11 11.77
N LEU A 199 -7.82 -2.56 10.60
CA LEU A 199 -9.15 -2.33 10.07
C LEU A 199 -9.99 -3.61 10.21
N ALA A 200 -11.27 -3.47 10.59
CA ALA A 200 -12.24 -4.55 10.71
C ALA A 200 -11.72 -5.74 11.54
N GLY A 201 -11.14 -5.46 12.72
CA GLY A 201 -10.52 -6.48 13.56
C GLY A 201 -11.44 -7.64 13.92
N GLU A 202 -12.74 -7.39 14.01
CA GLU A 202 -13.83 -8.32 14.32
C GLU A 202 -14.32 -9.12 13.10
N ASP A 203 -13.98 -8.72 11.87
CA ASP A 203 -14.50 -9.32 10.64
C ASP A 203 -13.43 -10.11 9.89
N PRO A 204 -13.40 -11.45 9.96
CA PRO A 204 -12.41 -12.26 9.26
C PRO A 204 -12.38 -12.06 7.73
N MET A 205 -13.50 -11.64 7.15
CA MET A 205 -13.61 -11.39 5.71
C MET A 205 -12.94 -10.08 5.28
N ARG A 206 -12.77 -9.12 6.21
CA ARG A 206 -12.35 -7.74 5.92
C ARG A 206 -11.15 -7.28 6.72
N LYS A 207 -10.72 -8.05 7.71
CA LYS A 207 -9.61 -7.66 8.58
C LYS A 207 -8.34 -7.46 7.79
N VAL A 208 -7.73 -6.28 7.98
CA VAL A 208 -6.41 -5.94 7.47
C VAL A 208 -5.61 -5.31 8.58
N VAL A 209 -4.35 -5.71 8.71
CA VAL A 209 -3.38 -5.05 9.59
C VAL A 209 -2.29 -4.45 8.71
N ILE A 210 -1.99 -3.18 8.92
CA ILE A 210 -0.87 -2.48 8.28
C ILE A 210 0.09 -2.03 9.36
N GLU A 211 1.35 -2.40 9.22
CA GLU A 211 2.44 -1.94 10.08
C GLU A 211 3.41 -1.11 9.26
N SER A 212 3.68 0.11 9.69
CA SER A 212 4.73 0.93 9.11
C SER A 212 6.06 0.68 9.80
N LEU A 213 7.07 0.39 9.01
CA LEU A 213 8.44 0.14 9.46
C LEU A 213 9.29 1.43 9.49
N LYS A 214 8.74 2.52 8.99
CA LYS A 214 9.35 3.86 8.91
C LYS A 214 8.47 4.88 9.63
N GLU A 215 7.99 5.90 8.95
CA GLU A 215 7.14 6.94 9.50
C GLU A 215 5.77 6.39 9.95
N ASP A 216 5.09 7.10 10.83
CA ASP A 216 3.76 6.68 11.30
C ASP A 216 2.75 6.61 10.16
N LEU A 217 1.78 5.70 10.33
CA LEU A 217 0.54 5.70 9.57
C LEU A 217 -0.39 6.77 10.10
N VAL A 218 -1.10 7.45 9.20
CA VAL A 218 -2.22 8.34 9.53
C VAL A 218 -3.46 7.81 8.83
N LEU A 219 -4.51 7.55 9.60
CA LEU A 219 -5.83 7.16 9.10
C LEU A 219 -6.70 8.42 8.98
N MET A 220 -7.30 8.63 7.79
CA MET A 220 -8.09 9.83 7.50
C MET A 220 -9.40 9.50 6.81
N ASP A 221 -10.43 10.30 7.07
CA ASP A 221 -11.72 10.23 6.37
C ASP A 221 -11.80 11.27 5.26
N GLU A 222 -11.53 10.85 4.03
CA GLU A 222 -11.51 11.75 2.87
C GLU A 222 -12.88 11.90 2.18
N ARG A 223 -13.91 11.27 2.68
CA ARG A 223 -15.21 11.20 1.98
C ARG A 223 -15.88 12.55 1.70
N ASN A 224 -15.55 13.59 2.45
CA ASN A 224 -16.00 14.96 2.21
C ASN A 224 -14.98 15.83 1.47
N TYR A 225 -13.75 15.31 1.23
CA TYR A 225 -12.65 16.07 0.66
C TYR A 225 -12.59 15.97 -0.87
N SER A 226 -12.95 14.81 -1.39
CA SER A 226 -12.97 14.54 -2.82
C SER A 226 -14.32 13.94 -3.25
N ASP A 227 -14.58 14.03 -4.53
CA ASP A 227 -15.74 13.41 -5.20
C ASP A 227 -15.70 11.87 -5.17
N ARG A 228 -14.56 11.26 -4.77
CA ARG A 228 -14.36 9.81 -4.76
C ARG A 228 -14.73 9.17 -3.44
N GLY A 229 -14.60 9.89 -2.33
CA GLY A 229 -15.10 9.46 -1.03
C GLY A 229 -14.41 8.23 -0.42
N TRP A 230 -13.08 8.28 -0.22
CA TRP A 230 -12.28 7.18 0.31
C TRP A 230 -11.93 7.33 1.80
N ILE A 231 -11.46 6.22 2.41
CA ILE A 231 -10.72 6.23 3.67
C ILE A 231 -9.23 6.09 3.32
N TRP A 232 -8.44 7.05 3.73
CA TRP A 232 -7.00 7.06 3.45
C TRP A 232 -6.18 6.50 4.59
N VAL A 233 -5.17 5.72 4.20
CA VAL A 233 -4.03 5.37 5.06
C VAL A 233 -2.80 5.95 4.40
N ARG A 234 -2.07 6.82 5.08
CA ARG A 234 -0.88 7.48 4.54
C ARG A 234 0.30 7.45 5.49
N SER A 235 1.52 7.56 4.95
CA SER A 235 2.74 7.90 5.69
C SER A 235 3.47 9.03 4.99
N THR A 236 4.09 9.90 5.79
CA THR A 236 4.93 10.99 5.28
C THR A 236 6.19 10.42 4.62
N ILE A 237 6.62 11.03 3.53
CA ILE A 237 7.91 10.76 2.89
C ILE A 237 8.95 11.66 3.54
N PRO A 238 9.96 11.09 4.24
CA PRO A 238 10.96 11.90 4.94
C PRO A 238 11.92 12.57 3.97
N ALA A 239 12.39 13.76 4.30
CA ALA A 239 13.42 14.45 3.54
C ALA A 239 14.75 13.68 3.57
N GLY A 240 15.52 13.77 2.48
CA GLY A 240 16.86 13.19 2.39
C GLY A 240 16.91 11.67 2.20
N VAL A 241 15.76 10.97 2.20
CA VAL A 241 15.66 9.52 2.02
C VAL A 241 15.22 9.19 0.59
N THR A 242 15.90 8.24 -0.04
CA THR A 242 15.57 7.75 -1.38
C THR A 242 15.21 6.27 -1.38
N GLU A 243 15.86 5.45 -0.57
CA GLU A 243 15.57 4.02 -0.47
C GLU A 243 14.62 3.73 0.67
N ASN A 244 13.59 2.92 0.40
CA ASN A 244 12.56 2.59 1.38
C ASN A 244 12.02 3.84 2.10
N ALA A 245 11.79 4.93 1.37
CA ALA A 245 11.24 6.17 1.94
C ALA A 245 9.90 5.94 2.65
N VAL A 246 9.13 4.98 2.18
CA VAL A 246 8.01 4.34 2.88
C VAL A 246 8.23 2.84 2.85
N GLU A 247 7.96 2.14 3.95
CA GLU A 247 7.99 0.69 4.01
C GLU A 247 6.91 0.18 4.94
N TRP A 248 5.98 -0.61 4.37
CA TRP A 248 4.85 -1.18 5.10
C TRP A 248 4.83 -2.70 5.00
N SER A 249 4.41 -3.35 6.09
CA SER A 249 3.95 -4.74 6.11
C SER A 249 2.42 -4.73 6.14
N ILE A 250 1.79 -5.28 5.10
CA ILE A 250 0.34 -5.33 4.96
C ILE A 250 -0.09 -6.78 5.11
N ARG A 251 -1.00 -7.05 6.05
CA ARG A 251 -1.51 -8.39 6.37
C ARG A 251 -3.03 -8.42 6.30
N PRO A 252 -3.63 -8.64 5.13
CA PRO A 252 -5.02 -9.02 5.02
C PRO A 252 -5.23 -10.38 5.65
N ASN A 253 -6.33 -10.59 6.36
CA ASN A 253 -6.64 -11.90 6.90
C ASN A 253 -7.01 -12.86 5.76
N ILE A 254 -6.41 -14.05 5.76
CA ILE A 254 -6.68 -15.10 4.78
C ILE A 254 -7.45 -16.21 5.48
N ILE A 255 -8.64 -16.51 4.98
CA ILE A 255 -9.45 -17.63 5.49
C ILE A 255 -8.98 -18.92 4.82
N THR A 256 -8.52 -19.87 5.64
CA THR A 256 -8.09 -21.17 5.12
C THR A 256 -9.22 -21.88 4.38
N GLY A 257 -8.94 -22.32 3.15
CA GLY A 257 -9.93 -23.00 2.31
C GLY A 257 -11.02 -22.09 1.77
N TRP A 258 -10.82 -20.76 1.76
CA TRP A 258 -11.74 -19.85 1.12
C TRP A 258 -11.82 -20.13 -0.38
N GLU A 259 -13.02 -20.28 -0.88
CA GLU A 259 -13.33 -20.41 -2.29
C GLU A 259 -14.37 -19.35 -2.68
N ARG A 260 -14.21 -18.80 -3.86
CA ARG A 260 -15.17 -17.85 -4.41
C ARG A 260 -16.47 -18.57 -4.73
N ASN A 261 -17.58 -18.04 -4.26
CA ASN A 261 -18.88 -18.58 -4.66
C ASN A 261 -19.04 -18.54 -6.18
N PRO A 262 -19.53 -19.59 -6.81
CA PRO A 262 -19.84 -19.59 -8.24
C PRO A 262 -20.75 -18.41 -8.59
N MET A 263 -20.41 -17.71 -9.64
CA MET A 263 -21.15 -16.54 -10.09
C MET A 263 -21.51 -16.71 -11.56
N ILE A 264 -22.80 -16.70 -11.86
CA ILE A 264 -23.28 -16.68 -13.25
C ILE A 264 -23.56 -15.22 -13.60
N ALA A 265 -22.74 -14.66 -14.49
CA ALA A 265 -22.95 -13.32 -15.00
C ALA A 265 -23.90 -13.37 -16.20
N VAL A 266 -24.97 -12.57 -16.15
CA VAL A 266 -25.92 -12.43 -17.25
C VAL A 266 -26.03 -10.97 -17.66
N SER A 267 -26.26 -10.71 -18.95
CA SER A 267 -26.53 -9.36 -19.42
C SER A 267 -27.91 -8.87 -18.90
N GLN A 268 -27.91 -7.76 -18.20
CA GLN A 268 -29.15 -7.14 -17.69
C GLN A 268 -29.99 -6.49 -18.80
N VAL A 269 -29.39 -6.18 -19.94
CA VAL A 269 -30.08 -5.63 -21.12
C VAL A 269 -30.51 -6.71 -22.13
N GLY A 270 -30.24 -8.00 -21.81
CA GLY A 270 -30.54 -9.14 -22.66
C GLY A 270 -29.43 -9.47 -23.65
N TYR A 271 -29.73 -10.38 -24.55
CA TYR A 271 -28.82 -10.89 -25.59
C TYR A 271 -29.50 -10.79 -26.96
N HIS A 272 -28.72 -10.46 -27.99
CA HIS A 272 -29.21 -10.54 -29.35
C HIS A 272 -29.62 -12.00 -29.67
N PRO A 273 -30.74 -12.25 -30.41
CA PRO A 273 -31.21 -13.59 -30.67
C PRO A 273 -30.18 -14.49 -31.32
N GLU A 274 -29.33 -13.94 -32.19
CA GLU A 274 -28.31 -14.68 -32.95
C GLU A 274 -26.94 -14.72 -32.23
N GLN A 275 -26.81 -14.13 -31.07
CA GLN A 275 -25.57 -14.14 -30.27
C GLN A 275 -25.34 -15.54 -29.69
N ILE A 276 -24.13 -16.05 -29.83
CA ILE A 276 -23.70 -17.27 -29.13
C ILE A 276 -23.72 -16.97 -27.64
N LYS A 277 -24.46 -17.78 -26.88
CA LYS A 277 -24.59 -17.68 -25.42
C LYS A 277 -23.72 -18.77 -24.80
N GLN A 278 -22.83 -18.36 -23.91
CA GLN A 278 -21.99 -19.26 -23.12
C GLN A 278 -22.26 -18.99 -21.63
N ALA A 279 -22.35 -20.05 -20.87
CA ALA A 279 -22.49 -20.01 -19.40
C ALA A 279 -21.30 -20.75 -18.76
#